data_a68e1dc0084700c5fe31ef2ef7204d75
#
_entry.id   a68e1dc0084700c5fe31ef2ef7204d75
#
_cell.length_a   1.000
_cell.length_b   1.000
_cell.length_c   1.000
_cell.angle_alpha   90.00
_cell.angle_beta   90.00
_cell.angle_gamma   90.00
#
_symmetry.space_group_name_H-M   'P 1'
#
loop_
_entity.id
_entity.type
_entity.pdbx_description
1 polymer ?
#
loop_
_entity_poly.entity_id
_entity_poly.type
_entity_poly.pdbx_seq_one_letter_code
_entity_poly.pdbx_strand_id
1 'polypeptide(L)'
;MSLISSAGIEPASCQSLLMTSLFDLLGSAKVYDLAQPYFTGMPHHPAHPPFLFSLVKAHGEYVGPTGNSSASDAIALGSHVGTHIDALCHFSCGGKLYGGREAAGLQSYGGGLREHSIDTVPPIVRRGVLLDIADAAGLDALPADFEIAEGHLDRAAAGIAVKAGDVVVLRTGWARYFRDPARFIAQVHGPGPGLSGARWLSARGIFAAGSDTVAFEKVPDLAMPVHVHLLVEHGIHIIECLNLEELAAAKVKEFLFVAAPLKLEGATGAPVRPIAVTLA
;
A
#
# COMPACT_ATOMS: atom_id res chain seq x y z
N MET A 1 70.11 -21.37 0.33
CA MET A 1 68.87 -21.38 1.11
C MET A 1 68.22 -20.02 0.88
N SER A 2 67.26 -19.98 0.00
CA SER A 2 66.53 -18.75 -0.36
C SER A 2 65.13 -18.83 0.28
N LEU A 3 64.80 -17.87 1.12
CA LEU A 3 63.50 -17.71 1.75
C LEU A 3 62.55 -16.99 0.78
N ILE A 4 61.56 -17.65 0.28
CA ILE A 4 60.46 -17.07 -0.48
C ILE A 4 59.46 -16.50 0.52
N SER A 5 59.31 -15.17 0.57
CA SER A 5 58.28 -14.46 1.31
C SER A 5 56.97 -14.62 0.57
N SER A 6 56.01 -15.28 1.14
CA SER A 6 54.61 -15.36 0.67
C SER A 6 53.89 -14.09 1.11
N ALA A 7 53.67 -13.16 0.16
CA ALA A 7 52.75 -12.06 0.37
C ALA A 7 51.32 -12.61 0.45
N GLY A 8 50.73 -12.58 1.64
CA GLY A 8 49.33 -12.92 1.84
C GLY A 8 48.44 -11.87 1.20
N ILE A 9 47.67 -12.25 0.22
CA ILE A 9 46.55 -11.45 -0.30
C ILE A 9 45.42 -11.56 0.75
N GLU A 10 45.21 -10.49 1.51
CA GLU A 10 44.01 -10.43 2.34
C GLU A 10 42.76 -10.42 1.44
N PRO A 11 41.74 -11.26 1.72
CA PRO A 11 40.53 -11.23 0.94
C PRO A 11 39.78 -9.91 1.23
N ALA A 12 39.59 -9.10 0.21
CA ALA A 12 38.69 -7.96 0.29
C ALA A 12 37.36 -8.43 0.88
N SER A 13 36.93 -7.79 1.97
CA SER A 13 35.78 -8.26 2.72
C SER A 13 34.56 -8.35 1.80
N CYS A 14 33.84 -9.46 1.84
CA CYS A 14 32.63 -9.76 1.06
C CYS A 14 31.55 -8.66 1.22
N GLN A 15 31.58 -7.91 2.31
CA GLN A 15 30.70 -6.76 2.59
C GLN A 15 30.95 -5.56 1.69
N SER A 16 32.20 -5.27 1.35
CA SER A 16 32.55 -4.14 0.47
C SER A 16 32.11 -4.37 -0.98
N LEU A 17 32.22 -5.62 -1.46
CA LEU A 17 31.75 -6.01 -2.78
C LEU A 17 30.22 -5.99 -2.90
N LEU A 18 29.48 -6.40 -1.84
CA LEU A 18 28.02 -6.36 -1.81
C LEU A 18 27.48 -4.91 -1.78
N MET A 19 28.12 -4.01 -1.03
CA MET A 19 27.70 -2.61 -0.93
C MET A 19 27.93 -1.86 -2.25
N THR A 20 29.03 -2.07 -2.90
CA THR A 20 29.34 -1.47 -4.21
C THR A 20 28.36 -1.96 -5.28
N SER A 21 28.06 -3.28 -5.29
CA SER A 21 27.13 -3.86 -6.26
C SER A 21 25.67 -3.40 -6.05
N LEU A 22 25.23 -3.16 -4.78
CA LEU A 22 23.88 -2.66 -4.50
C LEU A 22 23.69 -1.24 -5.03
N PHE A 23 24.65 -0.33 -4.81
CA PHE A 23 24.53 1.05 -5.30
C PHE A 23 24.59 1.12 -6.84
N ASP A 24 25.42 0.30 -7.47
CA ASP A 24 25.47 0.18 -8.92
C ASP A 24 24.13 -0.32 -9.48
N LEU A 25 23.53 -1.35 -8.86
CA LEU A 25 22.22 -1.85 -9.23
C LEU A 25 21.12 -0.79 -9.06
N LEU A 26 21.13 -0.03 -7.95
CA LEU A 26 20.17 1.05 -7.73
C LEU A 26 20.32 2.20 -8.73
N GLY A 27 21.51 2.46 -9.22
CA GLY A 27 21.78 3.48 -10.24
C GLY A 27 21.10 3.20 -11.60
N SER A 28 20.78 1.92 -11.90
CA SER A 28 20.07 1.49 -13.10
C SER A 28 18.61 1.10 -12.83
N ALA A 29 18.16 1.23 -11.59
CA ALA A 29 16.81 0.79 -11.20
C ALA A 29 15.72 1.66 -11.81
N LYS A 30 14.63 1.02 -12.26
CA LYS A 30 13.39 1.70 -12.63
C LYS A 30 12.46 1.75 -11.42
N VAL A 31 11.94 2.95 -11.13
CA VAL A 31 10.99 3.19 -10.03
C VAL A 31 9.62 3.50 -10.61
N TYR A 32 8.60 2.82 -10.09
CA TYR A 32 7.19 3.07 -10.40
C TYR A 32 6.50 3.64 -9.17
N ASP A 33 5.77 4.74 -9.34
CA ASP A 33 4.96 5.34 -8.28
C ASP A 33 3.61 4.62 -8.20
N LEU A 34 3.33 3.99 -7.08
CA LEU A 34 2.11 3.22 -6.89
C LEU A 34 1.02 4.02 -6.16
N ALA A 35 1.20 5.33 -5.95
CA ALA A 35 0.23 6.17 -5.28
C ALA A 35 -0.65 6.96 -6.24
N GLN A 36 -1.88 7.24 -5.82
CA GLN A 36 -2.75 8.22 -6.46
C GLN A 36 -2.39 9.64 -6.00
N PRO A 37 -2.54 10.66 -6.86
CA PRO A 37 -2.35 12.04 -6.45
C PRO A 37 -3.50 12.49 -5.54
N TYR A 38 -3.18 13.32 -4.53
CA TYR A 38 -4.18 13.99 -3.70
C TYR A 38 -4.58 15.32 -4.31
N PHE A 39 -5.89 15.56 -4.40
CA PHE A 39 -6.45 16.81 -4.91
C PHE A 39 -7.84 17.08 -4.32
N THR A 40 -8.25 18.34 -4.25
CA THR A 40 -9.58 18.72 -3.77
C THR A 40 -10.66 18.10 -4.67
N GLY A 41 -11.60 17.38 -4.06
CA GLY A 41 -12.66 16.67 -4.79
C GLY A 41 -12.24 15.26 -5.27
N MET A 42 -11.08 14.75 -4.86
CA MET A 42 -10.69 13.36 -5.14
C MET A 42 -11.69 12.37 -4.53
N PRO A 43 -11.79 11.15 -5.08
CA PRO A 43 -12.70 10.15 -4.53
C PRO A 43 -12.32 9.76 -3.11
N HIS A 44 -13.33 9.54 -2.28
CA HIS A 44 -13.19 8.97 -0.95
C HIS A 44 -14.43 8.15 -0.60
N HIS A 45 -14.27 7.14 0.23
CA HIS A 45 -15.42 6.40 0.75
C HIS A 45 -16.30 7.34 1.61
N PRO A 46 -17.65 7.31 1.46
CA PRO A 46 -18.54 8.26 2.15
C PRO A 46 -18.45 8.24 3.68
N ALA A 47 -17.99 7.15 4.27
CA ALA A 47 -17.79 7.03 5.72
C ALA A 47 -16.54 7.77 6.24
N HIS A 48 -15.65 8.22 5.35
CA HIS A 48 -14.40 8.88 5.74
C HIS A 48 -14.42 10.37 5.40
N PRO A 49 -13.77 11.23 6.22
CA PRO A 49 -13.61 12.65 5.92
C PRO A 49 -12.85 12.85 4.59
N PRO A 50 -13.22 13.85 3.76
CA PRO A 50 -12.55 14.10 2.49
C PRO A 50 -11.15 14.70 2.69
N PHE A 51 -10.37 14.73 1.60
CA PHE A 51 -9.15 15.53 1.52
C PHE A 51 -9.51 17.01 1.36
N LEU A 52 -8.96 17.84 2.25
CA LEU A 52 -9.08 19.29 2.21
C LEU A 52 -7.70 19.93 2.04
N PHE A 53 -7.63 20.94 1.18
CA PHE A 53 -6.42 21.70 0.91
C PHE A 53 -6.74 23.20 0.89
N SER A 54 -5.85 23.98 1.50
CA SER A 54 -5.91 25.44 1.43
C SER A 54 -4.53 26.04 1.40
N LEU A 55 -4.29 26.96 0.49
CA LEU A 55 -3.13 27.84 0.56
C LEU A 55 -3.40 28.85 1.70
N VAL A 56 -2.57 28.83 2.75
CA VAL A 56 -2.71 29.70 3.92
C VAL A 56 -1.82 30.93 3.88
N LYS A 57 -0.84 30.94 2.97
CA LYS A 57 0.00 32.08 2.63
C LYS A 57 0.43 31.98 1.17
N ALA A 58 0.23 33.05 0.40
CA ALA A 58 0.66 33.12 -0.98
C ALA A 58 2.00 33.85 -1.15
N HIS A 59 2.69 33.63 -2.28
CA HIS A 59 3.84 34.44 -2.64
C HIS A 59 3.43 35.91 -2.80
N GLY A 60 4.26 36.82 -2.30
CA GLY A 60 4.03 38.25 -2.38
C GLY A 60 3.22 38.84 -1.21
N GLU A 61 2.56 38.05 -0.36
CA GLU A 61 1.90 38.56 0.85
C GLU A 61 2.90 39.12 1.87
N TYR A 62 4.07 38.49 1.98
CA TYR A 62 5.23 39.02 2.71
C TYR A 62 6.46 38.93 1.81
N VAL A 63 7.12 40.04 1.64
CA VAL A 63 8.36 40.12 0.83
C VAL A 63 9.50 40.61 1.73
N GLY A 64 10.52 39.80 1.86
CA GLY A 64 11.72 40.12 2.64
C GLY A 64 12.58 41.18 1.97
N PRO A 65 13.62 41.71 2.69
CA PRO A 65 14.46 42.81 2.22
C PRO A 65 15.20 42.53 0.91
N THR A 66 15.42 41.25 0.56
CA THR A 66 16.09 40.83 -0.67
C THR A 66 15.12 40.46 -1.80
N GLY A 67 13.81 40.74 -1.63
CA GLY A 67 12.77 40.40 -2.62
C GLY A 67 12.27 38.94 -2.52
N ASN A 68 12.74 38.18 -1.55
CA ASN A 68 12.30 36.79 -1.34
C ASN A 68 10.90 36.73 -0.71
N SER A 69 10.11 35.74 -1.11
CA SER A 69 8.81 35.41 -0.51
C SER A 69 8.63 33.89 -0.46
N SER A 70 7.69 33.43 0.37
CA SER A 70 7.35 32.01 0.49
C SER A 70 5.85 31.83 0.51
N ALA A 71 5.39 30.66 0.04
CA ALA A 71 4.02 30.21 0.19
C ALA A 71 3.96 29.05 1.20
N SER A 72 2.80 28.84 1.81
CA SER A 72 2.51 27.70 2.67
C SER A 72 1.06 27.28 2.54
N ASP A 73 0.81 26.02 2.83
CA ASP A 73 -0.52 25.41 2.74
C ASP A 73 -0.85 24.62 3.99
N ALA A 74 -2.11 24.22 4.09
CA ALA A 74 -2.62 23.30 5.10
C ALA A 74 -3.44 22.22 4.42
N ILE A 75 -3.34 21.00 4.96
CA ILE A 75 -4.16 19.86 4.55
C ILE A 75 -4.88 19.28 5.76
N ALA A 76 -6.10 18.78 5.52
CA ALA A 76 -6.82 17.94 6.46
C ALA A 76 -7.46 16.80 5.67
N LEU A 77 -7.42 15.58 6.21
CA LEU A 77 -7.95 14.39 5.54
C LEU A 77 -8.24 13.28 6.55
N GLY A 78 -9.16 12.38 6.18
CA GLY A 78 -9.26 11.08 6.84
C GLY A 78 -8.03 10.22 6.56
N SER A 79 -7.63 9.38 7.51
CA SER A 79 -6.48 8.48 7.34
C SER A 79 -6.70 7.41 6.27
N HIS A 80 -7.97 7.17 5.87
CA HIS A 80 -8.37 6.20 4.85
C HIS A 80 -8.86 6.90 3.56
N VAL A 81 -8.07 7.83 3.03
CA VAL A 81 -8.39 8.60 1.83
C VAL A 81 -7.20 8.59 0.86
N GLY A 82 -7.47 8.38 -0.43
CA GLY A 82 -6.42 8.18 -1.44
C GLY A 82 -5.63 6.90 -1.19
N THR A 83 -4.40 6.84 -1.67
CA THR A 83 -3.55 5.68 -1.38
C THR A 83 -3.13 5.66 0.08
N HIS A 84 -3.59 4.66 0.81
CA HIS A 84 -3.37 4.52 2.25
C HIS A 84 -3.17 3.06 2.65
N ILE A 85 -2.74 2.86 3.88
CA ILE A 85 -2.61 1.55 4.50
C ILE A 85 -3.40 1.51 5.80
N ASP A 86 -4.11 0.40 6.02
CA ASP A 86 -4.84 0.11 7.24
C ASP A 86 -3.94 -0.50 8.29
N ALA A 87 -4.01 0.05 9.48
CA ALA A 87 -3.47 -0.56 10.67
C ALA A 87 -4.39 -1.66 11.19
N LEU A 88 -3.85 -2.62 11.97
CA LEU A 88 -4.65 -3.74 12.49
C LEU A 88 -5.74 -3.30 13.47
N CYS A 89 -5.67 -2.10 14.01
CA CYS A 89 -6.70 -1.51 14.85
C CYS A 89 -7.85 -0.86 14.07
N HIS A 90 -7.80 -0.86 12.71
CA HIS A 90 -8.86 -0.28 11.90
C HIS A 90 -10.17 -1.05 12.03
N PHE A 91 -10.11 -2.38 12.11
CA PHE A 91 -11.27 -3.24 12.23
C PHE A 91 -11.29 -4.01 13.55
N SER A 92 -12.51 -4.28 14.04
CA SER A 92 -12.76 -5.20 15.15
C SER A 92 -13.90 -6.15 14.81
N CYS A 93 -13.87 -7.33 15.39
CA CYS A 93 -14.95 -8.29 15.30
C CYS A 93 -15.36 -8.75 16.71
N GLY A 94 -16.66 -8.65 17.06
CA GLY A 94 -17.13 -8.92 18.42
C GLY A 94 -16.44 -8.06 19.48
N GLY A 95 -16.06 -6.81 19.15
CA GLY A 95 -15.35 -5.88 20.03
C GLY A 95 -13.85 -6.18 20.18
N LYS A 96 -13.29 -7.13 19.44
CA LYS A 96 -11.89 -7.54 19.54
C LYS A 96 -11.10 -7.17 18.29
N LEU A 97 -9.89 -6.63 18.52
CA LEU A 97 -8.86 -6.40 17.53
C LEU A 97 -8.01 -7.67 17.34
N TYR A 98 -7.05 -7.60 16.42
CA TYR A 98 -6.05 -8.67 16.25
C TYR A 98 -5.43 -9.13 17.56
N GLY A 99 -5.18 -10.43 17.67
CA GLY A 99 -4.67 -11.05 18.90
C GLY A 99 -5.66 -11.07 20.07
N GLY A 100 -6.97 -10.85 19.81
CA GLY A 100 -8.05 -10.92 20.82
C GLY A 100 -8.09 -9.73 21.77
N ARG A 101 -7.48 -8.60 21.42
CA ARG A 101 -7.41 -7.39 22.24
C ARG A 101 -8.76 -6.68 22.30
N GLU A 102 -9.25 -6.34 23.50
CA GLU A 102 -10.53 -5.64 23.70
C GLU A 102 -10.43 -4.17 23.24
N ALA A 103 -11.12 -3.81 22.16
CA ALA A 103 -11.06 -2.48 21.55
C ALA A 103 -11.54 -1.37 22.50
N ALA A 104 -12.61 -1.61 23.26
CA ALA A 104 -13.24 -0.60 24.12
C ALA A 104 -12.27 0.00 25.15
N GLY A 105 -11.37 -0.81 25.71
CA GLY A 105 -10.37 -0.36 26.67
C GLY A 105 -9.14 0.31 26.07
N LEU A 106 -8.99 0.27 24.73
CA LEU A 106 -7.80 0.71 24.02
C LEU A 106 -8.00 2.01 23.24
N GLN A 107 -9.21 2.54 23.15
CA GLN A 107 -9.57 3.68 22.31
C GLN A 107 -10.05 4.90 23.10
N SER A 108 -9.78 6.09 22.56
CA SER A 108 -10.36 7.34 23.03
C SER A 108 -10.45 8.35 21.87
N TYR A 109 -11.45 9.25 21.90
CA TYR A 109 -11.61 10.25 20.85
C TYR A 109 -10.40 11.19 20.69
N GLY A 110 -9.70 11.51 21.79
CA GLY A 110 -8.57 12.43 21.74
C GLY A 110 -7.20 11.76 21.55
N GLY A 111 -7.09 10.46 21.87
CA GLY A 111 -5.81 9.74 21.85
C GLY A 111 -5.75 8.58 20.85
N GLY A 112 -6.83 8.33 20.09
CA GLY A 112 -6.88 7.22 19.14
C GLY A 112 -6.82 5.84 19.78
N LEU A 113 -6.20 4.90 19.10
CA LEU A 113 -5.98 3.50 19.51
C LEU A 113 -4.57 3.33 20.10
N ARG A 114 -4.47 2.73 21.28
CA ARG A 114 -3.18 2.54 21.97
C ARG A 114 -2.41 1.30 21.54
N GLU A 115 -3.06 0.38 20.81
CA GLU A 115 -2.44 -0.84 20.30
C GLU A 115 -2.78 -1.01 18.82
N HIS A 116 -1.87 -1.58 18.06
CA HIS A 116 -2.02 -1.85 16.64
C HIS A 116 -2.26 -0.62 15.76
N SER A 117 -2.00 0.59 16.28
CA SER A 117 -2.10 1.84 15.52
C SER A 117 -0.99 1.95 14.47
N ILE A 118 -1.20 2.82 13.49
CA ILE A 118 -0.33 2.89 12.30
C ILE A 118 1.12 3.28 12.62
N ASP A 119 1.38 4.01 13.69
CA ASP A 119 2.73 4.36 14.13
C ASP A 119 3.56 3.15 14.58
N THR A 120 2.90 2.02 14.86
CA THR A 120 3.56 0.74 15.18
C THR A 120 3.99 -0.05 13.93
N VAL A 121 3.50 0.33 12.75
CA VAL A 121 3.88 -0.29 11.48
C VAL A 121 5.25 0.23 11.04
N PRO A 122 6.28 -0.62 10.94
CA PRO A 122 7.60 -0.17 10.51
C PRO A 122 7.60 0.23 9.04
N PRO A 123 8.61 0.98 8.56
CA PRO A 123 8.85 1.14 7.13
C PRO A 123 8.91 -0.23 6.44
N ILE A 124 8.20 -0.34 5.33
CA ILE A 124 8.01 -1.58 4.59
C ILE A 124 9.04 -1.65 3.47
N VAL A 125 9.92 -2.65 3.51
CA VAL A 125 10.87 -2.98 2.45
C VAL A 125 10.77 -4.48 2.25
N ARG A 126 10.02 -4.91 1.24
CA ARG A 126 9.67 -6.33 1.03
C ARG A 126 9.59 -6.67 -0.46
N ARG A 127 9.56 -7.95 -0.76
CA ARG A 127 9.19 -8.39 -2.09
C ARG A 127 7.72 -8.05 -2.34
N GLY A 128 7.45 -7.36 -3.47
CA GLY A 128 6.12 -7.09 -3.99
C GLY A 128 5.77 -8.08 -5.11
N VAL A 129 4.51 -8.48 -5.16
CA VAL A 129 3.96 -9.33 -6.22
C VAL A 129 2.71 -8.67 -6.78
N LEU A 130 2.71 -8.39 -8.10
CA LEU A 130 1.53 -7.93 -8.81
C LEU A 130 0.76 -9.12 -9.37
N LEU A 131 -0.49 -9.25 -8.98
CA LEU A 131 -1.47 -10.14 -9.59
C LEU A 131 -2.44 -9.29 -10.43
N ASP A 132 -2.25 -9.30 -11.74
CA ASP A 132 -3.11 -8.57 -12.68
C ASP A 132 -4.37 -9.39 -12.98
N ILE A 133 -5.40 -9.20 -12.16
CA ILE A 133 -6.66 -9.95 -12.26
C ILE A 133 -7.43 -9.54 -13.51
N ALA A 134 -7.39 -8.25 -13.87
CA ALA A 134 -8.06 -7.76 -15.07
C ALA A 134 -7.45 -8.38 -16.34
N ASP A 135 -6.12 -8.36 -16.50
CA ASP A 135 -5.41 -8.99 -17.64
C ASP A 135 -5.68 -10.50 -17.67
N ALA A 136 -5.62 -11.19 -16.54
CA ALA A 136 -5.92 -12.63 -16.44
C ALA A 136 -7.39 -12.99 -16.80
N ALA A 137 -8.30 -12.02 -16.71
CA ALA A 137 -9.69 -12.15 -17.15
C ALA A 137 -9.91 -11.67 -18.59
N GLY A 138 -8.87 -11.17 -19.28
CA GLY A 138 -8.98 -10.61 -20.64
C GLY A 138 -9.71 -9.27 -20.68
N LEU A 139 -9.67 -8.50 -19.58
CA LEU A 139 -10.39 -7.24 -19.43
C LEU A 139 -9.41 -6.10 -19.12
N ASP A 140 -9.75 -4.90 -19.57
CA ASP A 140 -9.02 -3.68 -19.18
C ASP A 140 -9.28 -3.27 -17.73
N ALA A 141 -10.53 -3.45 -17.29
CA ALA A 141 -10.97 -3.25 -15.90
C ALA A 141 -12.09 -4.23 -15.58
N LEU A 142 -12.13 -4.71 -14.34
CA LEU A 142 -13.17 -5.61 -13.86
C LEU A 142 -14.51 -4.88 -13.72
N PRO A 143 -15.65 -5.56 -13.94
CA PRO A 143 -16.97 -5.03 -13.58
C PRO A 143 -17.07 -4.74 -12.08
N ALA A 144 -17.93 -3.79 -11.70
CA ALA A 144 -18.11 -3.35 -10.30
C ALA A 144 -18.57 -4.47 -9.36
N ASP A 145 -19.28 -5.47 -9.88
CA ASP A 145 -19.80 -6.61 -9.13
C ASP A 145 -18.88 -7.84 -9.15
N PHE A 146 -17.68 -7.70 -9.71
CA PHE A 146 -16.75 -8.83 -9.85
C PHE A 146 -16.13 -9.21 -8.50
N GLU A 147 -16.42 -10.43 -8.05
CA GLU A 147 -15.78 -11.01 -6.88
C GLU A 147 -14.54 -11.81 -7.27
N ILE A 148 -13.39 -11.44 -6.68
CA ILE A 148 -12.13 -12.15 -6.88
C ILE A 148 -12.08 -13.34 -5.92
N ALA A 149 -12.31 -14.54 -6.46
CA ALA A 149 -12.18 -15.81 -5.77
C ALA A 149 -10.77 -16.39 -5.93
N GLU A 150 -10.44 -17.44 -5.16
CA GLU A 150 -9.13 -18.12 -5.19
C GLU A 150 -8.69 -18.54 -6.60
N GLY A 151 -9.60 -19.08 -7.42
CA GLY A 151 -9.29 -19.48 -8.79
C GLY A 151 -8.90 -18.33 -9.74
N HIS A 152 -9.29 -17.08 -9.43
CA HIS A 152 -8.82 -15.89 -10.14
C HIS A 152 -7.39 -15.54 -9.74
N LEU A 153 -7.09 -15.68 -8.44
CA LEU A 153 -5.75 -15.45 -7.89
C LEU A 153 -4.75 -16.51 -8.41
N ASP A 154 -5.15 -17.78 -8.45
CA ASP A 154 -4.31 -18.86 -9.01
C ASP A 154 -3.96 -18.60 -10.48
N ARG A 155 -4.93 -18.16 -11.28
CA ARG A 155 -4.68 -17.81 -12.70
C ARG A 155 -3.72 -16.63 -12.83
N ALA A 156 -3.94 -15.56 -12.07
CA ALA A 156 -3.08 -14.37 -12.12
C ALA A 156 -1.68 -14.65 -11.57
N ALA A 157 -1.56 -15.56 -10.60
CA ALA A 157 -0.29 -16.00 -10.03
C ALA A 157 0.46 -17.04 -10.87
N ALA A 158 -0.08 -17.41 -12.04
CA ALA A 158 0.57 -18.44 -12.87
C ALA A 158 2.05 -18.11 -13.17
N GLY A 159 2.94 -19.01 -12.75
CA GLY A 159 4.39 -18.84 -12.88
C GLY A 159 5.04 -17.99 -11.78
N ILE A 160 4.28 -17.56 -10.76
CA ILE A 160 4.79 -16.79 -9.61
C ILE A 160 4.48 -17.53 -8.32
N ALA A 161 5.49 -17.79 -7.50
CA ALA A 161 5.29 -18.31 -6.17
C ALA A 161 5.12 -17.14 -5.17
N VAL A 162 3.91 -16.92 -4.67
CA VAL A 162 3.67 -16.01 -3.53
C VAL A 162 4.20 -16.65 -2.26
N LYS A 163 4.99 -15.90 -1.47
CA LYS A 163 5.72 -16.36 -0.30
C LYS A 163 5.28 -15.65 0.97
N ALA A 164 5.56 -16.26 2.09
CA ALA A 164 5.36 -15.61 3.38
C ALA A 164 6.16 -14.31 3.47
N GLY A 165 5.51 -13.26 3.97
CA GLY A 165 6.09 -11.94 4.11
C GLY A 165 6.03 -11.06 2.85
N ASP A 166 5.53 -11.54 1.71
CA ASP A 166 5.32 -10.72 0.51
C ASP A 166 4.26 -9.62 0.74
N VAL A 167 4.34 -8.57 -0.05
CA VAL A 167 3.22 -7.64 -0.29
C VAL A 167 2.59 -8.02 -1.63
N VAL A 168 1.32 -8.41 -1.60
CA VAL A 168 0.58 -8.83 -2.80
C VAL A 168 -0.38 -7.73 -3.22
N VAL A 169 -0.22 -7.20 -4.43
CA VAL A 169 -1.10 -6.15 -4.96
C VAL A 169 -1.93 -6.69 -6.12
N LEU A 170 -3.25 -6.45 -6.05
CA LEU A 170 -4.24 -6.93 -7.00
C LEU A 170 -4.65 -5.77 -7.92
N ARG A 171 -4.39 -5.90 -9.23
CA ARG A 171 -4.87 -4.93 -10.21
C ARG A 171 -6.24 -5.36 -10.74
N THR A 172 -7.21 -4.50 -10.52
CA THR A 172 -8.57 -4.61 -11.06
C THR A 172 -8.78 -3.71 -12.28
N GLY A 173 -7.87 -2.75 -12.53
CA GLY A 173 -7.96 -1.73 -13.56
C GLY A 173 -8.80 -0.50 -13.14
N TRP A 174 -9.24 -0.42 -11.87
CA TRP A 174 -10.07 0.68 -11.37
C TRP A 174 -9.29 1.97 -11.15
N ALA A 175 -7.98 1.94 -10.95
CA ALA A 175 -7.13 3.13 -10.84
C ALA A 175 -7.37 4.14 -11.97
N ARG A 176 -7.70 3.68 -13.17
CA ARG A 176 -8.03 4.51 -14.34
C ARG A 176 -9.19 5.48 -14.14
N TYR A 177 -10.08 5.17 -13.18
CA TYR A 177 -11.25 6.00 -12.88
C TYR A 177 -11.02 7.00 -11.75
N PHE A 178 -9.84 7.02 -11.14
CA PHE A 178 -9.57 7.84 -9.96
C PHE A 178 -9.80 9.36 -10.19
N ARG A 179 -9.64 9.85 -11.44
CA ARG A 179 -9.93 11.23 -11.80
C ARG A 179 -11.42 11.51 -12.06
N ASP A 180 -12.26 10.49 -12.04
CA ASP A 180 -13.72 10.57 -12.07
C ASP A 180 -14.29 10.02 -10.76
N PRO A 181 -14.45 10.86 -9.72
CA PRO A 181 -14.88 10.39 -8.40
C PRO A 181 -16.23 9.66 -8.41
N ALA A 182 -17.17 10.11 -9.23
CA ALA A 182 -18.48 9.47 -9.32
C ALA A 182 -18.37 8.03 -9.85
N ARG A 183 -17.51 7.81 -10.84
CA ARG A 183 -17.29 6.50 -11.42
C ARG A 183 -16.43 5.61 -10.52
N PHE A 184 -15.39 6.19 -9.90
CA PHE A 184 -14.50 5.43 -9.02
C PHE A 184 -15.22 4.91 -7.78
N ILE A 185 -16.07 5.75 -7.16
CA ILE A 185 -16.89 5.36 -5.99
C ILE A 185 -18.08 4.50 -6.39
N ALA A 186 -18.70 4.76 -7.56
CA ALA A 186 -19.81 3.98 -8.13
C ALA A 186 -20.90 3.64 -7.09
N GLN A 187 -21.27 4.58 -6.21
CA GLN A 187 -22.20 4.39 -5.10
C GLN A 187 -21.73 3.30 -4.12
N VAL A 188 -20.42 3.20 -3.87
CA VAL A 188 -19.76 2.16 -3.07
C VAL A 188 -19.97 0.76 -3.67
N HIS A 189 -19.82 0.67 -4.98
CA HIS A 189 -19.71 -0.60 -5.69
C HIS A 189 -18.29 -0.70 -6.27
N GLY A 190 -17.64 -1.82 -6.10
CA GLY A 190 -16.30 -2.06 -6.63
C GLY A 190 -15.90 -3.52 -6.59
N PRO A 191 -15.10 -3.96 -7.59
CA PRO A 191 -14.55 -5.30 -7.59
C PRO A 191 -13.55 -5.46 -6.46
N GLY A 192 -13.39 -6.67 -5.98
CA GLY A 192 -12.42 -7.01 -4.96
C GLY A 192 -12.52 -8.46 -4.52
N PRO A 193 -11.60 -8.91 -3.67
CA PRO A 193 -11.67 -10.25 -3.11
C PRO A 193 -12.97 -10.49 -2.31
N GLY A 194 -13.53 -11.68 -2.50
CA GLY A 194 -14.42 -12.29 -1.52
C GLY A 194 -13.61 -13.09 -0.48
N LEU A 195 -14.32 -13.73 0.45
CA LEU A 195 -13.67 -14.46 1.54
C LEU A 195 -12.76 -15.61 1.05
N SER A 196 -13.06 -16.27 -0.07
CA SER A 196 -12.18 -17.31 -0.64
C SER A 196 -10.86 -16.73 -1.14
N GLY A 197 -10.88 -15.55 -1.74
CA GLY A 197 -9.68 -14.82 -2.14
C GLY A 197 -8.85 -14.38 -0.93
N ALA A 198 -9.49 -13.88 0.12
CA ALA A 198 -8.81 -13.51 1.37
C ALA A 198 -8.12 -14.71 2.03
N ARG A 199 -8.78 -15.86 2.07
CA ARG A 199 -8.20 -17.12 2.58
C ARG A 199 -7.00 -17.58 1.75
N TRP A 200 -7.06 -17.42 0.43
CA TRP A 200 -5.93 -17.72 -0.44
C TRP A 200 -4.70 -16.88 -0.08
N LEU A 201 -4.89 -15.60 0.20
CA LEU A 201 -3.83 -14.66 0.61
C LEU A 201 -3.27 -15.01 1.99
N SER A 202 -4.16 -15.19 2.98
CA SER A 202 -3.74 -15.48 4.36
C SER A 202 -3.05 -16.83 4.51
N ALA A 203 -3.47 -17.86 3.75
CA ALA A 203 -2.84 -19.18 3.74
C ALA A 203 -1.38 -19.14 3.26
N ARG A 204 -0.99 -18.09 2.52
CA ARG A 204 0.40 -17.87 2.07
C ARG A 204 1.23 -17.04 3.05
N GLY A 205 0.63 -16.57 4.15
CA GLY A 205 1.34 -15.82 5.19
C GLY A 205 1.89 -14.49 4.71
N ILE A 206 1.22 -13.80 3.78
CA ILE A 206 1.65 -12.51 3.26
C ILE A 206 1.69 -11.44 4.36
N PHE A 207 2.47 -10.38 4.17
CA PHE A 207 2.55 -9.26 5.09
C PHE A 207 1.41 -8.27 4.90
N ALA A 208 1.11 -7.94 3.65
CA ALA A 208 0.04 -7.02 3.31
C ALA A 208 -0.58 -7.38 1.96
N ALA A 209 -1.87 -7.09 1.81
CA ALA A 209 -2.59 -7.15 0.56
C ALA A 209 -2.96 -5.74 0.11
N GLY A 210 -2.94 -5.46 -1.21
CA GLY A 210 -3.33 -4.16 -1.73
C GLY A 210 -4.19 -4.27 -2.98
N SER A 211 -4.96 -3.20 -3.29
CA SER A 211 -5.73 -3.09 -4.53
C SER A 211 -5.80 -1.64 -5.03
N ASP A 212 -6.24 -1.50 -6.26
CA ASP A 212 -6.47 -0.21 -6.92
C ASP A 212 -7.93 0.29 -6.79
N THR A 213 -8.67 -0.20 -5.79
CA THR A 213 -10.07 0.12 -5.48
C THR A 213 -10.20 0.93 -4.19
N VAL A 214 -11.39 1.53 -3.96
CA VAL A 214 -11.69 2.34 -2.77
C VAL A 214 -11.86 1.51 -1.50
N ALA A 215 -12.20 0.25 -1.65
CA ALA A 215 -12.20 -0.79 -0.63
C ALA A 215 -11.47 -1.99 -1.21
N PHE A 216 -10.65 -2.66 -0.39
CA PHE A 216 -9.91 -3.84 -0.85
C PHE A 216 -10.85 -4.96 -1.28
N GLU A 217 -11.87 -5.23 -0.48
CA GLU A 217 -12.84 -6.28 -0.77
C GLU A 217 -13.92 -5.83 -1.75
N LYS A 218 -14.61 -6.81 -2.33
CA LYS A 218 -15.77 -6.55 -3.16
C LYS A 218 -16.87 -5.85 -2.35
N VAL A 219 -17.29 -4.68 -2.81
CA VAL A 219 -18.36 -3.90 -2.17
C VAL A 219 -19.58 -3.78 -3.08
N PRO A 220 -20.81 -3.64 -2.51
CA PRO A 220 -21.09 -3.50 -1.09
C PRO A 220 -21.14 -4.85 -0.34
N ASP A 221 -20.55 -4.90 0.84
CA ASP A 221 -20.78 -5.94 1.83
C ASP A 221 -20.70 -5.33 3.23
N LEU A 222 -21.84 -5.22 3.94
CA LEU A 222 -21.90 -4.59 5.26
C LEU A 222 -21.19 -5.41 6.36
N ALA A 223 -20.95 -6.69 6.12
CA ALA A 223 -20.23 -7.55 7.07
C ALA A 223 -18.71 -7.36 6.97
N MET A 224 -18.22 -6.81 5.86
CA MET A 224 -16.80 -6.61 5.58
C MET A 224 -15.93 -7.83 5.94
N PRO A 225 -16.29 -9.04 5.43
CA PRO A 225 -15.67 -10.29 5.89
C PRO A 225 -14.21 -10.40 5.55
N VAL A 226 -13.74 -9.74 4.49
CA VAL A 226 -12.34 -9.76 4.08
C VAL A 226 -11.49 -8.88 4.99
N HIS A 227 -11.96 -7.68 5.37
CA HIS A 227 -11.28 -6.84 6.38
C HIS A 227 -11.18 -7.56 7.72
N VAL A 228 -12.27 -8.18 8.18
CA VAL A 228 -12.25 -8.99 9.40
C VAL A 228 -11.23 -10.11 9.28
N HIS A 229 -11.25 -10.87 8.18
CA HIS A 229 -10.36 -12.00 7.99
C HIS A 229 -8.87 -11.58 7.96
N LEU A 230 -8.54 -10.53 7.20
CA LEU A 230 -7.15 -10.11 7.05
C LEU A 230 -6.63 -9.36 8.28
N LEU A 231 -7.33 -8.30 8.71
CA LEU A 231 -6.86 -7.41 9.78
C LEU A 231 -7.00 -8.04 11.16
N VAL A 232 -8.19 -8.63 11.46
CA VAL A 232 -8.51 -9.09 12.82
C VAL A 232 -8.07 -10.51 13.09
N GLU A 233 -8.29 -11.43 12.12
CA GLU A 233 -7.98 -12.84 12.32
C GLU A 233 -6.52 -13.18 12.01
N HIS A 234 -5.93 -12.55 10.97
CA HIS A 234 -4.61 -12.94 10.46
C HIS A 234 -3.51 -11.88 10.63
N GLY A 235 -3.80 -10.65 11.04
CA GLY A 235 -2.81 -9.60 11.23
C GLY A 235 -2.13 -9.17 9.93
N ILE A 236 -2.86 -9.21 8.82
CA ILE A 236 -2.41 -8.82 7.48
C ILE A 236 -2.93 -7.42 7.18
N HIS A 237 -2.02 -6.48 6.90
CA HIS A 237 -2.38 -5.11 6.54
C HIS A 237 -3.07 -5.02 5.18
N ILE A 238 -3.92 -4.01 5.00
CA ILE A 238 -4.59 -3.71 3.73
C ILE A 238 -4.06 -2.38 3.18
N ILE A 239 -3.85 -2.31 1.86
CA ILE A 239 -3.45 -1.09 1.15
C ILE A 239 -4.47 -0.82 0.05
N GLU A 240 -5.06 0.37 0.02
CA GLU A 240 -6.13 0.71 -0.89
C GLU A 240 -5.77 1.87 -1.82
N CYS A 241 -6.56 2.02 -2.89
CA CYS A 241 -6.40 3.09 -3.89
C CYS A 241 -5.00 3.14 -4.51
N LEU A 242 -4.36 2.01 -4.76
CA LEU A 242 -3.08 1.96 -5.48
C LEU A 242 -3.25 2.42 -6.94
N ASN A 243 -2.17 2.91 -7.53
CA ASN A 243 -2.04 3.10 -8.98
C ASN A 243 -1.13 2.01 -9.55
N LEU A 244 -1.71 0.99 -10.13
CA LEU A 244 -0.99 -0.17 -10.65
C LEU A 244 -0.87 -0.19 -12.18
N GLU A 245 -1.37 0.84 -12.87
CA GLU A 245 -1.49 0.85 -14.33
C GLU A 245 -0.12 0.84 -15.03
N GLU A 246 0.84 1.66 -14.58
CA GLU A 246 2.17 1.72 -15.19
C GLU A 246 2.94 0.43 -14.96
N LEU A 247 2.86 -0.13 -13.75
CA LEU A 247 3.51 -1.39 -13.39
C LEU A 247 2.98 -2.56 -14.25
N ALA A 248 1.65 -2.63 -14.41
CA ALA A 248 0.99 -3.63 -15.25
C ALA A 248 1.33 -3.46 -16.72
N ALA A 249 1.31 -2.24 -17.26
CA ALA A 249 1.70 -1.96 -18.65
C ALA A 249 3.15 -2.40 -18.95
N ALA A 250 4.04 -2.28 -17.96
CA ALA A 250 5.41 -2.76 -18.04
C ALA A 250 5.55 -4.29 -17.85
N LYS A 251 4.45 -5.00 -17.59
CA LYS A 251 4.41 -6.45 -17.31
C LYS A 251 5.31 -6.88 -16.16
N VAL A 252 5.54 -5.98 -15.19
CA VAL A 252 6.30 -6.27 -13.98
C VAL A 252 5.44 -7.06 -13.02
N LYS A 253 5.88 -8.25 -12.66
CA LYS A 253 5.16 -9.15 -11.76
C LYS A 253 5.78 -9.24 -10.37
N GLU A 254 7.09 -9.06 -10.27
CA GLU A 254 7.86 -9.10 -9.03
C GLU A 254 8.77 -7.88 -8.94
N PHE A 255 8.86 -7.27 -7.77
CA PHE A 255 9.60 -6.03 -7.56
C PHE A 255 9.99 -5.86 -6.09
N LEU A 256 10.89 -4.93 -5.80
CA LEU A 256 11.09 -4.46 -4.44
C LEU A 256 9.97 -3.45 -4.12
N PHE A 257 9.12 -3.80 -3.17
CA PHE A 257 8.08 -2.92 -2.63
C PHE A 257 8.67 -2.09 -1.49
N VAL A 258 8.57 -0.77 -1.58
CA VAL A 258 9.00 0.16 -0.55
C VAL A 258 7.85 1.09 -0.20
N ALA A 259 7.53 1.18 1.09
CA ALA A 259 6.48 2.09 1.59
C ALA A 259 6.79 2.52 3.03
N ALA A 260 6.53 3.78 3.33
CA ALA A 260 6.64 4.34 4.67
C ALA A 260 5.34 5.09 5.00
N PRO A 261 4.41 4.50 5.76
CA PRO A 261 3.22 5.18 6.20
C PRO A 261 3.56 6.41 7.04
N LEU A 262 2.73 7.44 7.00
CA LEU A 262 2.85 8.53 7.97
C LEU A 262 2.73 7.97 9.38
N LYS A 263 3.68 8.33 10.24
CA LYS A 263 3.74 7.85 11.62
C LYS A 263 2.79 8.65 12.52
N LEU A 264 1.50 8.37 12.41
CA LEU A 264 0.42 9.04 13.14
C LEU A 264 0.09 8.24 14.40
N GLU A 265 0.50 8.72 15.56
CA GLU A 265 0.25 8.04 16.84
C GLU A 265 -1.26 7.85 17.06
N GLY A 266 -1.67 6.64 17.36
CA GLY A 266 -3.06 6.28 17.65
C GLY A 266 -4.00 6.21 16.43
N ALA A 267 -3.53 6.48 15.21
CA ALA A 267 -4.38 6.44 14.04
C ALA A 267 -4.62 5.01 13.51
N THR A 268 -5.79 4.82 12.90
CA THR A 268 -6.26 3.53 12.37
C THR A 268 -5.69 3.18 11.00
N GLY A 269 -5.07 4.13 10.35
CA GLY A 269 -4.42 4.01 9.05
C GLY A 269 -3.64 5.28 8.74
N ALA A 270 -2.97 5.32 7.61
CA ALA A 270 -2.27 6.51 7.16
C ALA A 270 -2.12 6.57 5.63
N PRO A 271 -2.09 7.79 5.07
CA PRO A 271 -1.59 7.99 3.72
C PRO A 271 -0.21 7.37 3.55
N VAL A 272 -0.01 6.75 2.41
CA VAL A 272 1.26 6.13 2.05
C VAL A 272 1.54 6.35 0.57
N ARG A 273 2.80 6.54 0.20
CA ARG A 273 3.25 6.59 -1.20
C ARG A 273 4.15 5.41 -1.49
N PRO A 274 3.58 4.24 -1.81
CA PRO A 274 4.36 3.07 -2.14
C PRO A 274 5.06 3.25 -3.48
N ILE A 275 6.24 2.64 -3.61
CA ILE A 275 6.94 2.54 -4.88
C ILE A 275 7.31 1.08 -5.16
N ALA A 276 7.31 0.72 -6.44
CA ALA A 276 7.92 -0.52 -6.91
C ALA A 276 9.26 -0.20 -7.57
N VAL A 277 10.29 -0.94 -7.20
CA VAL A 277 11.63 -0.79 -7.77
C VAL A 277 12.01 -2.09 -8.45
N THR A 278 12.41 -1.99 -9.72
CA THR A 278 12.92 -3.12 -10.51
C THR A 278 14.34 -2.83 -10.95
N LEU A 279 15.13 -3.88 -11.07
CA LEU A 279 16.43 -3.79 -11.73
C LEU A 279 16.22 -3.94 -13.24
N ALA A 280 17.00 -3.20 -14.01
CA ALA A 280 17.00 -3.26 -15.47
C ALA A 280 17.56 -4.59 -15.99
#